data_24b45218c4795eabb5f6321d072376b4
#
_entry.id   24b45218c4795eabb5f6321d072376b4
#
_cell.length_a   1.000
_cell.length_b   1.000
_cell.length_c   1.000
_cell.angle_alpha   90.00
_cell.angle_beta   90.00
_cell.angle_gamma   90.00
#
_symmetry.space_group_name_H-M   'P 1'
#
loop_
_entity.id
_entity.type
_entity.pdbx_description
1 polymer ?
#
loop_
_entity_poly.entity_id
_entity_poly.type
_entity_poly.pdbx_seq_one_letter_code
_entity_poly.pdbx_strand_id
1 'polypeptide(L)'
;MKDHIIKVAFTFIILCTLCFVSSVKAEVTEEQYEILSPVFSDLYISLMSNEKIALYTENDFTVEQKLYKVTKTANGTYNEEIDLDLEDDIRNGTLPSPMDVTFYQTTYKKISLMDAALSNNQHYITIYTQWLINPVTKSFDVTAMRVEDANIIDGTQDGMQAYIKNGTNGYVQYSPNGTNIVKYDNGFGISMNLVDGASYFETDISAMVQATSQYAKVYGTYQHAVTDLSLGDSQSYTISHNGYGSVLNFATGVQHKYDGMNGVYKTLSYS
;
A
#
# COMPACT_ATOMS: atom_id res chain seq x y z
N MET A 1 -46.54 -24.94 56.58
CA MET A 1 -46.45 -24.20 55.33
C MET A 1 -44.97 -24.02 55.03
N LYS A 2 -44.42 -24.80 54.12
CA LYS A 2 -42.99 -24.73 53.70
C LYS A 2 -43.00 -24.29 52.26
N ASP A 3 -42.47 -23.07 52.03
CA ASP A 3 -42.29 -22.50 50.71
C ASP A 3 -41.09 -23.18 50.03
N HIS A 4 -41.36 -23.85 48.91
CA HIS A 4 -40.34 -24.40 48.02
C HIS A 4 -39.94 -23.32 47.04
N ILE A 5 -38.76 -22.73 47.26
CA ILE A 5 -38.10 -21.86 46.28
C ILE A 5 -37.45 -22.73 45.24
N ILE A 6 -38.02 -22.78 44.02
CA ILE A 6 -37.43 -23.41 42.87
C ILE A 6 -36.35 -22.43 42.31
N LYS A 7 -35.07 -22.79 42.49
CA LYS A 7 -33.96 -22.10 41.80
C LYS A 7 -33.88 -22.64 40.36
N VAL A 8 -34.33 -21.84 39.40
CA VAL A 8 -34.07 -22.08 38.00
C VAL A 8 -32.64 -21.60 37.70
N ALA A 9 -31.73 -22.56 37.52
CA ALA A 9 -30.38 -22.25 37.02
C ALA A 9 -30.47 -22.01 35.52
N PHE A 10 -30.34 -20.77 35.10
CA PHE A 10 -30.14 -20.44 33.70
C PHE A 10 -28.69 -20.79 33.31
N THR A 11 -28.54 -21.93 32.67
CA THR A 11 -27.29 -22.31 32.03
C THR A 11 -27.20 -21.54 30.71
N PHE A 12 -26.42 -20.47 30.71
CA PHE A 12 -26.06 -19.75 29.49
C PHE A 12 -25.12 -20.65 28.68
N ILE A 13 -25.62 -21.38 27.71
CA ILE A 13 -24.83 -22.02 26.69
C ILE A 13 -24.39 -20.91 25.72
N ILE A 14 -23.15 -20.43 25.91
CA ILE A 14 -22.48 -19.60 24.91
C ILE A 14 -22.16 -20.53 23.75
N LEU A 15 -23.06 -20.59 22.79
CA LEU A 15 -22.81 -21.18 21.48
C LEU A 15 -21.83 -20.21 20.78
N CYS A 16 -20.51 -20.47 20.91
CA CYS A 16 -19.52 -19.89 20.02
C CYS A 16 -19.80 -20.42 18.60
N THR A 17 -20.74 -19.80 17.91
CA THR A 17 -20.80 -19.86 16.46
C THR A 17 -19.51 -19.21 15.98
N LEU A 18 -18.50 -20.01 15.65
CA LEU A 18 -17.46 -19.67 14.71
C LEU A 18 -18.18 -19.28 13.42
N CYS A 19 -18.52 -17.99 13.31
CA CYS A 19 -18.79 -17.40 12.01
C CYS A 19 -17.49 -17.51 11.23
N PHE A 20 -17.35 -18.58 10.45
CA PHE A 20 -16.57 -18.50 9.24
C PHE A 20 -17.24 -17.41 8.42
N VAL A 21 -16.76 -16.17 8.55
CA VAL A 21 -16.99 -15.16 7.56
C VAL A 21 -16.24 -15.67 6.34
N SER A 22 -16.92 -16.50 5.54
CA SER A 22 -16.53 -16.63 4.15
C SER A 22 -16.58 -15.20 3.64
N SER A 23 -15.44 -14.60 3.37
CA SER A 23 -15.36 -13.34 2.64
C SER A 23 -16.13 -13.60 1.34
N VAL A 24 -17.35 -13.11 1.28
CA VAL A 24 -18.08 -13.05 0.02
C VAL A 24 -17.20 -12.12 -0.82
N LYS A 25 -16.51 -12.72 -1.81
CA LYS A 25 -15.78 -11.92 -2.81
C LYS A 25 -16.78 -10.91 -3.34
N ALA A 26 -16.42 -9.62 -3.33
CA ALA A 26 -17.22 -8.62 -3.96
C ALA A 26 -17.42 -9.00 -5.42
N GLU A 27 -18.66 -9.15 -5.84
CA GLU A 27 -18.98 -9.29 -7.26
C GLU A 27 -18.95 -7.89 -7.85
N VAL A 28 -17.79 -7.53 -8.42
CA VAL A 28 -17.57 -6.23 -9.06
C VAL A 28 -18.42 -6.17 -10.33
N THR A 29 -19.25 -5.14 -10.46
CA THR A 29 -20.03 -4.93 -11.69
C THR A 29 -19.10 -4.50 -12.84
N GLU A 30 -19.55 -4.65 -14.10
CA GLU A 30 -18.80 -4.21 -15.28
C GLU A 30 -18.47 -2.71 -15.22
N GLU A 31 -19.42 -1.87 -14.80
CA GLU A 31 -19.23 -0.42 -14.63
C GLU A 31 -18.17 -0.11 -13.56
N GLN A 32 -18.20 -0.78 -12.43
CA GLN A 32 -17.18 -0.64 -11.38
C GLN A 32 -15.80 -1.10 -11.86
N TYR A 33 -15.74 -2.19 -12.62
CA TYR A 33 -14.50 -2.69 -13.19
C TYR A 33 -13.90 -1.70 -14.20
N GLU A 34 -14.70 -1.08 -15.06
CA GLU A 34 -14.23 -0.05 -16.00
C GLU A 34 -13.61 1.16 -15.31
N ILE A 35 -14.13 1.53 -14.12
CA ILE A 35 -13.56 2.62 -13.30
C ILE A 35 -12.24 2.21 -12.63
N LEU A 36 -12.14 0.97 -12.15
CA LEU A 36 -11.02 0.50 -11.33
C LEU A 36 -9.83 -0.03 -12.14
N SER A 37 -10.09 -0.71 -13.26
CA SER A 37 -9.08 -1.44 -14.05
C SER A 37 -7.98 -0.57 -14.67
N PRO A 38 -8.17 0.75 -14.96
CA PRO A 38 -7.07 1.60 -15.38
C PRO A 38 -5.98 1.82 -14.33
N VAL A 39 -6.29 1.58 -13.06
CA VAL A 39 -5.38 1.83 -11.93
C VAL A 39 -4.92 0.55 -11.25
N PHE A 40 -5.86 -0.34 -10.99
CA PHE A 40 -5.66 -1.57 -10.23
C PHE A 40 -5.60 -2.79 -11.14
N SER A 41 -4.82 -3.79 -10.74
CA SER A 41 -4.82 -5.10 -11.41
C SER A 41 -6.09 -5.90 -11.08
N ASP A 42 -6.38 -6.90 -11.92
CA ASP A 42 -7.45 -7.87 -11.67
C ASP A 42 -7.28 -8.60 -10.33
N LEU A 43 -6.02 -8.92 -9.97
CA LEU A 43 -5.71 -9.51 -8.68
C LEU A 43 -6.18 -8.60 -7.55
N TYR A 44 -5.78 -7.34 -7.58
CA TYR A 44 -6.08 -6.39 -6.52
C TYR A 44 -7.58 -6.09 -6.44
N ILE A 45 -8.24 -5.86 -7.58
CA ILE A 45 -9.70 -5.66 -7.65
C ILE A 45 -10.43 -6.86 -7.02
N SER A 46 -9.98 -8.08 -7.32
CA SER A 46 -10.57 -9.30 -6.76
C SER A 46 -10.44 -9.47 -5.25
N LEU A 47 -9.56 -8.68 -4.61
CA LEU A 47 -9.28 -8.69 -3.17
C LEU A 47 -9.85 -7.47 -2.44
N MET A 48 -10.36 -6.47 -3.16
CA MET A 48 -10.98 -5.29 -2.54
C MET A 48 -12.23 -5.67 -1.76
N SER A 49 -12.47 -4.97 -0.65
CA SER A 49 -13.76 -5.02 0.04
C SER A 49 -14.82 -4.22 -0.72
N ASN A 50 -16.10 -4.52 -0.48
CA ASN A 50 -17.21 -3.75 -1.06
C ASN A 50 -17.13 -2.26 -0.69
N GLU A 51 -16.72 -1.95 0.54
CA GLU A 51 -16.55 -0.58 1.01
C GLU A 51 -15.46 0.15 0.25
N LYS A 52 -14.33 -0.52 -0.04
CA LYS A 52 -13.22 0.06 -0.80
C LYS A 52 -13.61 0.28 -2.27
N ILE A 53 -14.34 -0.65 -2.87
CA ILE A 53 -14.90 -0.48 -4.22
C ILE A 53 -15.83 0.73 -4.27
N ALA A 54 -16.79 0.83 -3.34
CA ALA A 54 -17.73 1.95 -3.28
C ALA A 54 -17.02 3.30 -3.12
N LEU A 55 -15.96 3.38 -2.29
CA LEU A 55 -15.17 4.60 -2.11
C LEU A 55 -14.62 5.15 -3.44
N TYR A 56 -14.19 4.29 -4.36
CA TYR A 56 -13.65 4.70 -5.65
C TYR A 56 -14.71 4.86 -6.74
N THR A 57 -15.81 4.13 -6.67
CA THR A 57 -16.81 4.11 -7.76
C THR A 57 -18.00 5.03 -7.52
N GLU A 58 -18.21 5.47 -6.27
CA GLU A 58 -19.32 6.36 -5.89
C GLU A 58 -18.86 7.80 -5.60
N ASN A 59 -17.55 8.08 -5.64
CA ASN A 59 -17.00 9.40 -5.39
C ASN A 59 -16.09 9.83 -6.53
N ASP A 60 -15.89 11.14 -6.68
CA ASP A 60 -14.89 11.68 -7.57
C ASP A 60 -13.50 11.23 -7.10
N PHE A 61 -12.82 10.41 -7.91
CA PHE A 61 -11.48 10.02 -7.57
C PHE A 61 -10.48 10.41 -8.66
N THR A 62 -9.29 10.71 -8.23
CA THR A 62 -8.19 11.16 -9.07
C THR A 62 -6.94 10.37 -8.75
N VAL A 63 -6.04 10.24 -9.72
CA VAL A 63 -4.84 9.42 -9.63
C VAL A 63 -3.63 10.20 -10.10
N GLU A 64 -2.56 10.17 -9.30
CA GLU A 64 -1.21 10.59 -9.69
C GLU A 64 -0.34 9.34 -9.76
N GLN A 65 0.30 9.09 -10.90
CA GLN A 65 1.10 7.89 -11.14
C GLN A 65 2.51 8.24 -11.56
N LYS A 66 3.45 7.39 -11.14
CA LYS A 66 4.83 7.42 -11.60
C LYS A 66 5.36 6.01 -11.81
N LEU A 67 6.15 5.87 -12.86
CA LEU A 67 6.82 4.62 -13.22
C LEU A 67 8.32 4.76 -12.99
N TYR A 68 8.91 3.79 -12.31
CA TYR A 68 10.32 3.78 -11.97
C TYR A 68 11.02 2.55 -12.52
N LYS A 69 12.15 2.80 -13.17
CA LYS A 69 13.16 1.79 -13.47
C LYS A 69 14.15 1.73 -12.30
N VAL A 70 14.32 0.55 -11.75
CA VAL A 70 15.22 0.30 -10.63
C VAL A 70 16.39 -0.55 -11.12
N THR A 71 17.60 0.00 -11.07
CA THR A 71 18.80 -0.70 -11.52
C THR A 71 19.73 -0.94 -10.32
N LYS A 72 19.98 -2.21 -10.00
CA LYS A 72 20.95 -2.62 -8.98
C LYS A 72 22.31 -2.89 -9.66
N THR A 73 23.35 -2.22 -9.16
CA THR A 73 24.73 -2.37 -9.64
C THR A 73 25.65 -2.77 -8.49
N ALA A 74 26.92 -3.06 -8.78
CA ALA A 74 27.93 -3.27 -7.74
C ALA A 74 28.15 -2.04 -6.83
N ASN A 75 27.82 -0.83 -7.33
CA ASN A 75 28.04 0.43 -6.64
C ASN A 75 26.78 0.97 -5.92
N GLY A 76 25.65 0.28 -6.00
CA GLY A 76 24.38 0.69 -5.37
C GLY A 76 23.16 0.45 -6.25
N THR A 77 22.02 0.91 -5.76
CA THR A 77 20.74 0.85 -6.46
C THR A 77 20.32 2.24 -6.90
N TYR A 78 19.89 2.37 -8.13
CA TYR A 78 19.49 3.65 -8.74
C TYR A 78 18.04 3.56 -9.20
N ASN A 79 17.27 4.62 -8.91
CA ASN A 79 15.91 4.79 -9.41
C ASN A 79 15.89 5.90 -10.44
N GLU A 80 15.26 5.61 -11.55
CA GLU A 80 15.02 6.55 -12.65
C GLU A 80 13.50 6.60 -12.91
N GLU A 81 12.91 7.79 -12.82
CA GLU A 81 11.52 7.99 -13.25
C GLU A 81 11.50 7.94 -14.77
N ILE A 82 10.63 7.10 -15.33
CA ILE A 82 10.47 6.89 -16.77
C ILE A 82 9.04 7.15 -17.18
N ASP A 83 8.81 7.26 -18.50
CA ASP A 83 7.49 7.53 -19.08
C ASP A 83 6.51 6.40 -18.75
N LEU A 84 5.29 6.74 -18.35
CA LEU A 84 4.20 5.81 -18.13
C LEU A 84 3.79 5.05 -19.39
N ASP A 85 3.95 5.65 -20.56
CA ASP A 85 3.65 5.02 -21.86
C ASP A 85 4.49 3.75 -22.11
N LEU A 86 5.59 3.56 -21.36
CA LEU A 86 6.43 2.37 -21.45
C LEU A 86 5.89 1.18 -20.64
N GLU A 87 4.80 1.32 -19.89
CA GLU A 87 4.28 0.25 -19.03
C GLU A 87 3.94 -1.02 -19.82
N ASP A 88 3.25 -0.87 -20.95
CA ASP A 88 2.87 -2.01 -21.78
C ASP A 88 4.09 -2.71 -22.38
N ASP A 89 5.09 -1.95 -22.82
CA ASP A 89 6.35 -2.52 -23.34
C ASP A 89 7.11 -3.30 -22.25
N ILE A 90 7.09 -2.83 -21.00
CA ILE A 90 7.68 -3.53 -19.87
C ILE A 90 6.95 -4.84 -19.60
N ARG A 91 5.61 -4.81 -19.52
CA ARG A 91 4.78 -5.99 -19.28
C ARG A 91 4.93 -7.05 -20.36
N ASN A 92 5.06 -6.62 -21.62
CA ASN A 92 5.23 -7.49 -22.76
C ASN A 92 6.69 -7.92 -23.02
N GLY A 93 7.65 -7.40 -22.23
CA GLY A 93 9.06 -7.71 -22.39
C GLY A 93 9.68 -7.19 -23.69
N THR A 94 9.08 -6.15 -24.30
CA THR A 94 9.53 -5.56 -25.56
C THR A 94 10.56 -4.46 -25.40
N LEU A 95 10.71 -3.91 -24.17
CA LEU A 95 11.82 -3.00 -23.90
C LEU A 95 13.14 -3.72 -24.14
N PRO A 96 14.10 -3.08 -24.84
CA PRO A 96 15.43 -3.65 -25.01
C PRO A 96 15.99 -3.91 -23.60
N SER A 97 16.23 -5.18 -23.30
CA SER A 97 17.04 -5.57 -22.15
C SER A 97 18.32 -4.76 -22.22
N PRO A 98 18.79 -4.10 -21.14
CA PRO A 98 20.08 -3.44 -21.19
C PRO A 98 21.10 -4.46 -21.66
N MET A 99 21.59 -4.27 -22.90
CA MET A 99 22.58 -5.15 -23.48
C MET A 99 23.83 -5.05 -22.60
N ASP A 100 24.20 -6.22 -22.08
CA ASP A 100 25.52 -6.51 -21.59
C ASP A 100 25.93 -5.77 -20.31
N VAL A 101 25.67 -6.40 -19.17
CA VAL A 101 26.69 -6.52 -18.11
C VAL A 101 26.24 -7.56 -17.07
N THR A 102 27.04 -8.50 -16.80
CA THR A 102 26.89 -9.67 -15.93
C THR A 102 26.52 -9.36 -14.46
N PHE A 103 26.26 -8.11 -14.09
CA PHE A 103 26.03 -7.65 -12.71
C PHE A 103 24.87 -6.66 -12.52
N TYR A 104 24.11 -6.34 -13.57
CA TYR A 104 23.01 -5.39 -13.45
C TYR A 104 21.67 -6.13 -13.44
N GLN A 105 20.88 -5.83 -12.41
CA GLN A 105 19.53 -6.30 -12.30
C GLN A 105 18.61 -5.12 -12.44
N THR A 106 17.74 -5.15 -13.45
CA THR A 106 16.75 -4.12 -13.69
C THR A 106 15.37 -4.66 -13.36
N THR A 107 14.63 -3.91 -12.55
CA THR A 107 13.24 -4.15 -12.21
C THR A 107 12.44 -2.88 -12.47
N TYR A 108 11.12 -3.01 -12.51
CA TYR A 108 10.23 -1.87 -12.73
C TYR A 108 9.09 -1.89 -11.73
N LYS A 109 8.77 -0.73 -11.19
CA LYS A 109 7.64 -0.55 -10.27
C LYS A 109 6.85 0.71 -10.61
N LYS A 110 5.53 0.63 -10.50
CA LYS A 110 4.62 1.75 -10.63
C LYS A 110 4.08 2.10 -9.25
N ILE A 111 4.09 3.38 -8.90
CA ILE A 111 3.45 3.91 -7.70
C ILE A 111 2.29 4.81 -8.10
N SER A 112 1.16 4.63 -7.47
CA SER A 112 -0.05 5.42 -7.68
C SER A 112 -0.51 6.02 -6.35
N LEU A 113 -0.79 7.31 -6.35
CA LEU A 113 -1.49 8.00 -5.28
C LEU A 113 -2.91 8.27 -5.74
N MET A 114 -3.86 7.68 -5.05
CA MET A 114 -5.28 7.83 -5.34
C MET A 114 -5.93 8.65 -4.24
N ASP A 115 -6.82 9.53 -4.66
CA ASP A 115 -7.58 10.44 -3.82
C ASP A 115 -9.05 10.35 -4.23
N ALA A 116 -9.88 9.73 -3.37
CA ALA A 116 -11.32 9.79 -3.47
C ALA A 116 -11.82 10.92 -2.55
N ALA A 117 -12.31 11.99 -3.17
CA ALA A 117 -12.82 13.15 -2.45
C ALA A 117 -14.21 12.84 -1.88
N LEU A 118 -14.36 13.01 -0.57
CA LEU A 118 -15.60 12.78 0.17
C LEU A 118 -16.20 14.12 0.62
N SER A 119 -17.32 14.06 1.33
CA SER A 119 -17.94 15.25 1.91
C SER A 119 -17.08 15.88 3.03
N ASN A 120 -17.26 17.17 3.30
CA ASN A 120 -16.63 17.89 4.42
C ASN A 120 -15.09 17.91 4.39
N ASN A 121 -14.50 18.03 3.20
CA ASN A 121 -13.03 18.04 3.00
C ASN A 121 -12.33 16.78 3.52
N GLN A 122 -13.04 15.68 3.57
CA GLN A 122 -12.47 14.36 3.82
C GLN A 122 -12.06 13.70 2.51
N HIS A 123 -11.00 12.92 2.58
CA HIS A 123 -10.42 12.20 1.46
C HIS A 123 -10.08 10.78 1.89
N TYR A 124 -10.35 9.80 1.05
CA TYR A 124 -9.77 8.47 1.21
C TYR A 124 -8.56 8.37 0.29
N ILE A 125 -7.40 8.31 0.91
CA ILE A 125 -6.12 8.29 0.21
C ILE A 125 -5.55 6.89 0.20
N THR A 126 -5.07 6.45 -0.96
CA THR A 126 -4.32 5.20 -1.09
C THR A 126 -3.02 5.42 -1.84
N ILE A 127 -1.95 4.87 -1.30
CA ILE A 127 -0.66 4.72 -2.00
C ILE A 127 -0.57 3.26 -2.42
N TYR A 128 -0.64 3.02 -3.71
CA TYR A 128 -0.62 1.69 -4.30
C TYR A 128 0.63 1.49 -5.16
N THR A 129 1.28 0.36 -5.02
CA THR A 129 2.50 0.03 -5.77
C THR A 129 2.38 -1.32 -6.42
N GLN A 130 2.73 -1.38 -7.70
CA GLN A 130 2.83 -2.60 -8.50
C GLN A 130 4.28 -2.85 -8.89
N TRP A 131 4.75 -4.08 -8.72
CA TRP A 131 5.95 -4.56 -9.38
C TRP A 131 5.60 -5.08 -10.78
N LEU A 132 6.06 -4.41 -11.83
CA LEU A 132 5.88 -4.86 -13.22
C LEU A 132 6.87 -5.98 -13.56
N ILE A 133 8.06 -5.92 -12.96
CA ILE A 133 9.04 -7.00 -12.94
C ILE A 133 9.46 -7.19 -11.49
N ASN A 134 9.32 -8.40 -10.96
CA ASN A 134 9.57 -8.69 -9.56
C ASN A 134 10.99 -8.36 -9.09
N PRO A 135 11.12 -7.84 -7.86
CA PRO A 135 12.42 -7.68 -7.23
C PRO A 135 13.02 -9.05 -6.88
N VAL A 136 14.35 -9.14 -6.91
CA VAL A 136 15.05 -10.36 -6.49
C VAL A 136 15.14 -10.46 -4.99
N THR A 137 15.47 -9.36 -4.32
CA THR A 137 15.45 -9.32 -2.86
C THR A 137 14.00 -9.28 -2.38
N LYS A 138 13.65 -10.18 -1.47
CA LYS A 138 12.35 -10.22 -0.82
C LYS A 138 12.57 -10.07 0.66
N SER A 139 12.30 -8.89 1.17
CA SER A 139 12.52 -8.52 2.56
C SER A 139 11.47 -7.50 2.98
N PHE A 140 11.72 -6.71 4.01
CA PHE A 140 10.78 -5.70 4.47
C PHE A 140 10.85 -4.43 3.63
N ASP A 141 9.94 -4.29 2.68
CA ASP A 141 9.69 -3.04 1.97
C ASP A 141 8.85 -2.08 2.84
N VAL A 142 8.97 -0.79 2.61
CA VAL A 142 8.22 0.21 3.38
C VAL A 142 7.41 1.10 2.46
N THR A 143 6.11 1.10 2.64
CA THR A 143 5.21 2.10 2.04
C THR A 143 4.85 3.12 3.11
N ALA A 144 4.89 4.41 2.77
CA ALA A 144 4.57 5.46 3.72
C ALA A 144 3.77 6.60 3.10
N MET A 145 2.96 7.23 3.94
CA MET A 145 2.14 8.40 3.64
C MET A 145 2.48 9.52 4.61
N ARG A 146 2.53 10.76 4.11
CA ARG A 146 2.66 11.99 4.89
C ARG A 146 1.65 13.01 4.41
N VAL A 147 1.14 13.83 5.32
CA VAL A 147 0.24 14.94 5.01
C VAL A 147 0.81 16.28 5.47
N GLU A 148 0.42 17.35 4.79
CA GLU A 148 0.66 18.77 5.15
C GLU A 148 -0.68 19.50 5.10
N ASP A 149 -0.91 20.40 6.04
CA ASP A 149 -2.18 21.14 6.18
C ASP A 149 -3.41 20.20 6.15
N ALA A 150 -3.24 19.01 6.69
CA ALA A 150 -4.24 17.97 6.80
C ALA A 150 -3.93 17.05 7.99
N ASN A 151 -4.92 16.28 8.42
CA ASN A 151 -4.79 15.29 9.49
C ASN A 151 -5.18 13.91 9.00
N ILE A 152 -4.43 12.90 9.35
CA ILE A 152 -4.84 11.50 9.17
C ILE A 152 -5.81 11.15 10.30
N ILE A 153 -6.97 10.60 9.95
CA ILE A 153 -7.97 10.17 10.95
C ILE A 153 -7.45 8.87 11.58
N ASP A 154 -7.20 8.91 12.90
CA ASP A 154 -6.64 7.75 13.59
C ASP A 154 -7.60 6.55 13.58
N GLY A 155 -7.01 5.36 13.48
CA GLY A 155 -7.73 4.09 13.38
C GLY A 155 -8.22 3.74 11.97
N THR A 156 -8.00 4.63 10.97
CA THR A 156 -8.39 4.36 9.57
C THR A 156 -7.22 3.87 8.71
N GLN A 157 -6.00 3.85 9.26
CA GLN A 157 -4.81 3.40 8.55
C GLN A 157 -4.90 1.89 8.33
N ASP A 158 -4.77 1.46 7.11
CA ASP A 158 -4.63 0.05 6.77
C ASP A 158 -3.62 -0.16 5.64
N GLY A 159 -3.35 -1.41 5.30
CA GLY A 159 -2.52 -1.76 4.17
C GLY A 159 -2.66 -3.23 3.81
N MET A 160 -2.35 -3.54 2.58
CA MET A 160 -2.39 -4.91 2.06
C MET A 160 -1.18 -5.17 1.17
N GLN A 161 -0.66 -6.38 1.25
CA GLN A 161 0.21 -6.96 0.24
C GLN A 161 -0.55 -8.05 -0.48
N ALA A 162 -0.83 -7.87 -1.77
CA ALA A 162 -1.38 -8.89 -2.64
C ALA A 162 -0.25 -9.58 -3.42
N TYR A 163 -0.38 -10.88 -3.65
CA TYR A 163 0.65 -11.65 -4.34
C TYR A 163 0.08 -12.88 -5.06
N ILE A 164 0.86 -13.38 -6.03
CA ILE A 164 0.62 -14.69 -6.65
C ILE A 164 1.77 -15.62 -6.24
N LYS A 165 1.43 -16.77 -5.64
CA LYS A 165 2.41 -17.80 -5.28
C LYS A 165 1.94 -19.16 -5.77
N ASN A 166 2.76 -19.85 -6.56
CA ASN A 166 2.42 -21.14 -7.17
C ASN A 166 1.08 -21.11 -7.94
N GLY A 167 0.80 -20.01 -8.65
CA GLY A 167 -0.45 -19.81 -9.39
C GLY A 167 -1.68 -19.53 -8.53
N THR A 168 -1.51 -19.33 -7.22
CA THR A 168 -2.61 -19.03 -6.29
C THR A 168 -2.50 -17.59 -5.81
N ASN A 169 -3.62 -16.88 -5.85
CA ASN A 169 -3.76 -15.53 -5.31
C ASN A 169 -3.76 -15.56 -3.79
N GLY A 170 -3.01 -14.67 -3.16
CA GLY A 170 -2.97 -14.50 -1.72
C GLY A 170 -2.80 -13.04 -1.32
N TYR A 171 -3.03 -12.76 -0.05
CA TYR A 171 -2.79 -11.44 0.51
C TYR A 171 -2.37 -11.50 1.97
N VAL A 172 -1.71 -10.45 2.43
CA VAL A 172 -1.42 -10.16 3.84
C VAL A 172 -2.04 -8.82 4.17
N GLN A 173 -2.91 -8.79 5.19
CA GLN A 173 -3.55 -7.55 5.67
C GLN A 173 -2.77 -6.96 6.83
N TYR A 174 -2.60 -5.64 6.84
CA TYR A 174 -1.96 -4.87 7.89
C TYR A 174 -2.99 -3.95 8.55
N SER A 175 -3.21 -4.12 9.84
CA SER A 175 -4.22 -3.35 10.59
C SER A 175 -3.63 -2.10 11.27
N PRO A 176 -4.43 -1.10 11.64
CA PRO A 176 -3.99 0.14 12.28
C PRO A 176 -3.19 -0.05 13.58
N ASN A 177 -3.38 -1.18 14.25
CA ASN A 177 -2.74 -1.53 15.51
C ASN A 177 -1.71 -2.66 15.38
N GLY A 178 -1.35 -3.02 14.14
CA GLY A 178 -0.37 -4.06 13.86
C GLY A 178 1.06 -3.61 14.20
N THR A 179 1.94 -4.57 14.49
CA THR A 179 3.35 -4.31 14.82
C THR A 179 4.16 -3.79 13.62
N ASN A 180 3.62 -3.92 12.40
CA ASN A 180 4.27 -3.49 11.16
C ASN A 180 4.07 -2.01 10.85
N ILE A 181 3.17 -1.33 11.57
CA ILE A 181 2.85 0.08 11.35
C ILE A 181 3.59 0.97 12.34
N VAL A 182 4.17 2.08 11.82
CA VAL A 182 4.74 3.15 12.65
C VAL A 182 3.98 4.43 12.33
N LYS A 183 3.40 5.05 13.36
CA LYS A 183 2.59 6.27 13.25
C LYS A 183 3.35 7.48 13.76
N TYR A 184 3.12 8.60 13.07
CA TYR A 184 3.60 9.94 13.41
C TYR A 184 2.44 10.93 13.33
N ASP A 185 2.59 12.12 13.90
CA ASP A 185 1.53 13.14 13.92
C ASP A 185 1.03 13.51 12.50
N ASN A 186 1.93 13.48 11.52
CA ASN A 186 1.65 13.90 10.14
C ASN A 186 1.78 12.78 9.12
N GLY A 187 1.81 11.52 9.54
CA GLY A 187 1.98 10.41 8.61
C GLY A 187 2.10 9.04 9.27
N PHE A 188 2.19 8.01 8.44
CA PHE A 188 2.48 6.64 8.89
C PHE A 188 3.20 5.87 7.79
N GLY A 189 3.85 4.79 8.19
CA GLY A 189 4.43 3.83 7.25
C GLY A 189 4.18 2.40 7.72
N ILE A 190 4.11 1.49 6.75
CA ILE A 190 3.92 0.06 6.99
C ILE A 190 5.11 -0.70 6.40
N SER A 191 5.75 -1.50 7.24
CA SER A 191 6.81 -2.43 6.84
C SER A 191 6.19 -3.76 6.42
N MET A 192 6.33 -4.11 5.15
CA MET A 192 5.70 -5.28 4.52
C MET A 192 6.76 -6.29 4.11
N ASN A 193 6.82 -7.44 4.77
CA ASN A 193 7.72 -8.51 4.37
C ASN A 193 7.21 -9.16 3.07
N LEU A 194 7.95 -8.99 1.98
CA LEU A 194 7.57 -9.57 0.69
C LEU A 194 7.55 -11.10 0.78
N VAL A 195 6.43 -11.71 0.37
CA VAL A 195 6.21 -13.15 0.49
C VAL A 195 7.22 -13.92 -0.37
N ASP A 196 8.07 -14.72 0.27
CA ASP A 196 9.06 -15.52 -0.44
C ASP A 196 8.42 -16.55 -1.38
N GLY A 197 9.02 -16.74 -2.57
CA GLY A 197 8.52 -17.63 -3.61
C GLY A 197 7.32 -17.10 -4.40
N ALA A 198 6.83 -15.88 -4.13
CA ALA A 198 5.80 -15.27 -4.95
C ALA A 198 6.36 -14.78 -6.29
N SER A 199 5.54 -14.88 -7.34
CA SER A 199 5.88 -14.49 -8.72
C SER A 199 5.31 -13.12 -9.12
N TYR A 200 4.51 -12.50 -8.25
CA TYR A 200 3.90 -11.19 -8.46
C TYR A 200 3.59 -10.52 -7.14
N PHE A 201 3.73 -9.19 -7.07
CA PHE A 201 3.45 -8.41 -5.88
C PHE A 201 2.79 -7.08 -6.20
N GLU A 202 1.87 -6.73 -5.32
CA GLU A 202 1.29 -5.40 -5.21
C GLU A 202 1.13 -5.06 -3.74
N THR A 203 1.29 -3.79 -3.41
CA THR A 203 1.11 -3.31 -2.03
C THR A 203 0.29 -2.05 -2.03
N ASP A 204 -0.50 -1.86 -1.01
CA ASP A 204 -1.11 -0.58 -0.72
C ASP A 204 -1.05 -0.22 0.76
N ILE A 205 -1.13 1.08 1.02
CA ILE A 205 -1.53 1.63 2.30
C ILE A 205 -2.62 2.65 2.06
N SER A 206 -3.57 2.75 2.96
CA SER A 206 -4.65 3.72 2.86
C SER A 206 -5.05 4.31 4.20
N ALA A 207 -5.65 5.50 4.16
CA ALA A 207 -6.21 6.18 5.31
C ALA A 207 -7.25 7.22 4.91
N MET A 208 -8.14 7.54 5.85
CA MET A 208 -8.96 8.74 5.79
C MET A 208 -8.13 9.96 6.20
N VAL A 209 -8.20 11.02 5.39
CA VAL A 209 -7.49 12.28 5.59
C VAL A 209 -8.48 13.42 5.66
N GLN A 210 -8.35 14.30 6.64
CA GLN A 210 -9.12 15.54 6.76
C GLN A 210 -8.25 16.70 6.31
N ALA A 211 -8.55 17.31 5.16
CA ALA A 211 -7.91 18.55 4.74
C ALA A 211 -8.31 19.69 5.68
N THR A 212 -7.34 20.52 6.10
CA THR A 212 -7.57 21.66 7.01
C THR A 212 -7.42 23.02 6.33
N SER A 213 -6.95 23.03 5.10
CA SER A 213 -6.79 24.23 4.28
C SER A 213 -6.81 23.90 2.78
N GLN A 214 -6.95 24.92 1.95
CA GLN A 214 -6.81 24.81 0.48
C GLN A 214 -5.40 24.43 0.01
N TYR A 215 -4.42 24.42 0.91
CA TYR A 215 -3.03 24.04 0.62
C TYR A 215 -2.72 22.62 1.07
N ALA A 216 -3.73 21.89 1.55
CA ALA A 216 -3.56 20.52 2.01
C ALA A 216 -2.92 19.65 0.94
N LYS A 217 -1.91 18.86 1.34
CA LYS A 217 -1.17 17.96 0.46
C LYS A 217 -0.99 16.61 1.09
N VAL A 218 -0.91 15.61 0.25
CA VAL A 218 -0.52 14.26 0.62
C VAL A 218 0.69 13.81 -0.23
N TYR A 219 1.58 13.09 0.41
CA TYR A 219 2.80 12.53 -0.18
C TYR A 219 2.82 11.04 0.11
N GLY A 220 3.17 10.25 -0.89
CA GLY A 220 3.34 8.82 -0.79
C GLY A 220 4.69 8.36 -1.29
N THR A 221 5.26 7.33 -0.68
CA THR A 221 6.48 6.69 -1.15
C THR A 221 6.46 5.19 -0.91
N TYR A 222 7.21 4.48 -1.71
CA TYR A 222 7.51 3.06 -1.54
C TYR A 222 9.03 2.87 -1.65
N GLN A 223 9.63 2.25 -0.63
CA GLN A 223 11.06 1.99 -0.56
C GLN A 223 11.29 0.48 -0.55
N HIS A 224 11.98 -0.02 -1.55
CA HIS A 224 12.31 -1.44 -1.66
C HIS A 224 13.61 -1.76 -0.93
N ALA A 225 13.58 -2.81 -0.10
CA ALA A 225 14.77 -3.33 0.56
C ALA A 225 15.68 -4.07 -0.43
N VAL A 226 16.90 -3.60 -0.59
CA VAL A 226 17.90 -4.21 -1.52
C VAL A 226 18.78 -5.26 -0.86
N THR A 227 18.57 -5.49 0.43
CA THR A 227 19.19 -6.56 1.25
C THR A 227 18.18 -7.09 2.25
N ASP A 228 18.46 -8.22 2.89
CA ASP A 228 17.65 -8.74 3.98
C ASP A 228 17.67 -7.78 5.19
N LEU A 229 16.49 -7.53 5.74
CA LEU A 229 16.24 -6.65 6.88
C LEU A 229 15.40 -7.35 7.92
N SER A 230 15.59 -6.98 9.18
CA SER A 230 14.63 -7.29 10.25
C SER A 230 13.46 -6.29 10.24
N LEU A 231 12.33 -6.64 10.88
CA LEU A 231 11.22 -5.71 11.06
C LEU A 231 11.70 -4.44 11.82
N GLY A 232 12.52 -4.59 12.86
CA GLY A 232 13.06 -3.45 13.61
C GLY A 232 13.93 -2.52 12.77
N ASP A 233 14.78 -3.06 11.89
CA ASP A 233 15.56 -2.25 10.94
C ASP A 233 14.63 -1.50 9.97
N SER A 234 13.62 -2.19 9.43
CA SER A 234 12.70 -1.59 8.46
C SER A 234 11.83 -0.46 9.05
N GLN A 235 11.68 -0.44 10.37
CA GLN A 235 10.95 0.60 11.11
C GLN A 235 11.88 1.72 11.65
N SER A 236 13.19 1.67 11.36
CA SER A 236 14.16 2.67 11.80
C SER A 236 14.17 3.89 10.88
N TYR A 237 13.03 4.60 10.80
CA TYR A 237 12.85 5.81 10.01
C TYR A 237 12.04 6.86 10.77
N THR A 238 12.09 8.09 10.28
CA THR A 238 11.15 9.16 10.63
C THR A 238 10.39 9.61 9.39
N ILE A 239 9.19 10.13 9.58
CA ILE A 239 8.41 10.76 8.52
C ILE A 239 8.65 12.26 8.60
N SER A 240 9.27 12.84 7.56
CA SER A 240 9.58 14.25 7.55
C SER A 240 9.60 14.82 6.13
N HIS A 241 9.55 16.14 6.05
CA HIS A 241 9.65 16.90 4.81
C HIS A 241 11.09 17.37 4.61
N ASN A 242 11.69 17.07 3.46
CA ASN A 242 13.01 17.54 3.09
C ASN A 242 13.02 18.49 1.85
N GLY A 243 11.90 19.12 1.56
CA GLY A 243 11.76 20.05 0.43
C GLY A 243 11.59 19.41 -0.95
N TYR A 244 11.84 18.10 -1.10
CA TYR A 244 11.79 17.38 -2.38
C TYR A 244 10.78 16.24 -2.41
N GLY A 245 9.80 16.23 -1.50
CA GLY A 245 8.76 15.22 -1.47
C GLY A 245 9.16 13.86 -0.85
N SER A 246 10.35 13.77 -0.26
CA SER A 246 10.71 12.58 0.54
C SER A 246 9.79 12.45 1.74
N VAL A 247 9.28 11.25 1.95
CA VAL A 247 8.40 10.91 3.08
C VAL A 247 9.19 10.25 4.19
N LEU A 248 10.15 9.40 3.84
CA LEU A 248 10.91 8.59 4.78
C LEU A 248 12.37 9.06 4.90
N ASN A 249 12.84 9.21 6.14
CA ASN A 249 14.26 9.36 6.46
C ASN A 249 14.69 8.21 7.35
N PHE A 250 15.39 7.25 6.76
CA PHE A 250 15.94 6.11 7.49
C PHE A 250 17.15 6.51 8.35
N ALA A 251 17.34 5.79 9.45
CA ALA A 251 18.55 5.90 10.25
C ALA A 251 19.80 5.61 9.38
N THR A 252 20.92 6.27 9.70
CA THR A 252 22.16 6.25 8.90
C THR A 252 22.65 4.82 8.57
N GLY A 253 22.45 3.86 9.47
CA GLY A 253 22.86 2.46 9.26
C GLY A 253 21.90 1.65 8.35
N VAL A 254 20.73 2.17 8.02
CA VAL A 254 19.67 1.48 7.29
C VAL A 254 19.40 2.10 5.93
N GLN A 255 19.62 3.40 5.77
CA GLN A 255 19.31 4.14 4.55
C GLN A 255 19.86 3.50 3.26
N HIS A 256 21.09 3.01 3.28
CA HIS A 256 21.74 2.38 2.12
C HIS A 256 21.21 0.97 1.81
N LYS A 257 20.34 0.43 2.67
CA LYS A 257 19.71 -0.87 2.48
C LYS A 257 18.41 -0.78 1.69
N TYR A 258 17.99 0.44 1.32
CA TYR A 258 16.82 0.73 0.50
C TYR A 258 17.20 1.38 -0.82
N ASP A 259 16.33 1.29 -1.79
CA ASP A 259 16.55 1.79 -3.14
C ASP A 259 16.40 3.31 -3.29
N GLY A 260 15.95 4.02 -2.25
CA GLY A 260 15.93 5.48 -2.20
C GLY A 260 14.98 6.14 -3.19
N MET A 261 13.82 5.55 -3.46
CA MET A 261 12.86 6.05 -4.44
C MET A 261 12.24 7.39 -4.03
N ASN A 262 12.11 8.31 -4.98
CA ASN A 262 11.24 9.47 -4.83
C ASN A 262 9.77 9.01 -4.81
N GLY A 263 8.92 9.82 -4.16
CA GLY A 263 7.50 9.51 -4.04
C GLY A 263 6.63 10.20 -5.09
N VAL A 264 5.35 10.09 -4.86
CA VAL A 264 4.28 10.85 -5.53
C VAL A 264 3.68 11.84 -4.54
N TYR A 265 3.07 12.91 -5.04
CA TYR A 265 2.34 13.85 -4.18
C TYR A 265 1.15 14.45 -4.92
N LYS A 266 0.19 14.96 -4.15
CA LYS A 266 -1.01 15.61 -4.65
C LYS A 266 -1.48 16.70 -3.70
N THR A 267 -2.04 17.78 -4.25
CA THR A 267 -2.83 18.77 -3.50
C THR A 267 -4.27 18.28 -3.41
N LEU A 268 -4.82 18.26 -2.21
CA LEU A 268 -6.18 17.82 -1.96
C LEU A 268 -7.18 18.95 -2.31
N SER A 269 -8.37 18.58 -2.77
CA SER A 269 -9.46 19.54 -2.94
C SER A 269 -9.95 20.04 -1.57
N TYR A 270 -10.37 21.31 -1.52
CA TYR A 270 -10.90 21.94 -0.31
C TYR A 270 -12.06 22.87 -0.69
N SER A 271 -13.24 22.62 -0.16
CA SER A 271 -14.48 23.36 -0.47
C SER A 271 -15.11 23.99 0.76
#